data_64a699b29bf8751f11d3c409dca65b1f
#
_entry.id   64a699b29bf8751f11d3c409dca65b1f
#
_cell.length_a   1.000
_cell.length_b   1.000
_cell.length_c   1.000
_cell.angle_alpha   90.00
_cell.angle_beta   90.00
_cell.angle_gamma   90.00
#
_symmetry.space_group_name_H-M   'P 1'
#
loop_
_entity.id
_entity.type
_entity.pdbx_description
1 polymer ?
#
loop_
_entity_poly.entity_id
_entity_poly.type
_entity_poly.pdbx_seq_one_letter_code
_entity_poly.pdbx_strand_id
1 'polypeptide(L)'
;MFKTILYIFTFYSLSIATEKQDIVDVLDSYNEAFGQANYSDIINYFDYPASFNLQDKTVGASCNFKLKLIYKKIRGDLPEYYSYSKWSKIEIQLIDDNIAIVNANFSRYKEDDTMYDSGSAQYHMRLINDEWKIFALTPYTKIKNLY
;
A
#
# COMPACT_ATOMS: atom_id res chain seq x y z
N MET A 1 -25.99 -34.27 -8.63
CA MET A 1 -25.12 -33.50 -9.53
C MET A 1 -25.09 -31.99 -9.18
N PHE A 2 -26.19 -31.38 -8.76
CA PHE A 2 -26.27 -29.95 -8.43
C PHE A 2 -25.65 -29.51 -7.10
N LYS A 3 -25.46 -30.40 -6.12
CA LYS A 3 -24.88 -30.05 -4.81
C LYS A 3 -23.35 -29.80 -4.83
N THR A 4 -22.61 -30.42 -5.74
CA THR A 4 -21.15 -30.32 -5.83
C THR A 4 -20.68 -28.97 -6.39
N ILE A 5 -21.46 -28.36 -7.28
CA ILE A 5 -21.14 -27.08 -7.92
C ILE A 5 -21.29 -25.91 -6.93
N LEU A 6 -22.25 -26.00 -6.01
CA LEU A 6 -22.48 -24.93 -5.00
C LEU A 6 -21.32 -24.82 -3.99
N TYR A 7 -20.68 -25.95 -3.64
CA TYR A 7 -19.52 -25.94 -2.73
C TYR A 7 -18.25 -25.34 -3.35
N ILE A 8 -18.03 -25.51 -4.67
CA ILE A 8 -16.86 -24.95 -5.36
C ILE A 8 -16.97 -23.42 -5.42
N PHE A 9 -18.15 -22.86 -5.68
CA PHE A 9 -18.36 -21.42 -5.74
C PHE A 9 -18.17 -20.74 -4.36
N THR A 10 -18.59 -21.37 -3.29
CA THR A 10 -18.41 -20.83 -1.93
C THR A 10 -16.96 -20.84 -1.47
N PHE A 11 -16.17 -21.84 -1.84
CA PHE A 11 -14.74 -21.87 -1.51
C PHE A 11 -13.94 -20.81 -2.28
N TYR A 12 -14.26 -20.57 -3.55
CA TYR A 12 -13.56 -19.57 -4.38
C TYR A 12 -13.84 -18.14 -3.90
N SER A 13 -15.07 -17.83 -3.57
CA SER A 13 -15.43 -16.50 -3.02
C SER A 13 -14.83 -16.23 -1.63
N LEU A 14 -14.65 -17.25 -0.81
CA LEU A 14 -14.01 -17.12 0.50
C LEU A 14 -12.49 -16.83 0.35
N SER A 15 -11.82 -17.49 -0.58
CA SER A 15 -10.40 -17.29 -0.86
C SER A 15 -10.09 -15.85 -1.31
N ILE A 16 -10.83 -15.33 -2.28
CA ILE A 16 -10.64 -13.95 -2.79
C ILE A 16 -10.92 -12.91 -1.70
N ALA A 17 -11.91 -13.12 -0.83
CA ALA A 17 -12.20 -12.22 0.28
C ALA A 17 -11.05 -12.19 1.30
N THR A 18 -10.39 -13.32 1.54
CA THR A 18 -9.24 -13.43 2.44
C THR A 18 -8.02 -12.72 1.85
N GLU A 19 -7.68 -12.95 0.59
CA GLU A 19 -6.56 -12.27 -0.10
C GLU A 19 -6.72 -10.75 -0.10
N LYS A 20 -7.93 -10.26 -0.37
CA LYS A 20 -8.22 -8.83 -0.30
C LYS A 20 -7.99 -8.27 1.10
N GLN A 21 -8.41 -8.99 2.13
CA GLN A 21 -8.23 -8.54 3.51
C GLN A 21 -6.75 -8.54 3.89
N ASP A 22 -5.98 -9.56 3.51
CA ASP A 22 -4.55 -9.65 3.77
C ASP A 22 -3.77 -8.45 3.17
N ILE A 23 -4.13 -8.03 1.95
CA ILE A 23 -3.55 -6.84 1.32
C ILE A 23 -3.91 -5.56 2.08
N VAL A 24 -5.18 -5.41 2.51
CA VAL A 24 -5.62 -4.25 3.29
C VAL A 24 -4.89 -4.19 4.62
N ASP A 25 -4.74 -5.32 5.32
CA ASP A 25 -4.08 -5.41 6.62
C ASP A 25 -2.60 -4.99 6.53
N VAL A 26 -1.92 -5.36 5.45
CA VAL A 26 -0.53 -4.91 5.19
C VAL A 26 -0.48 -3.40 4.99
N LEU A 27 -1.39 -2.84 4.19
CA LEU A 27 -1.43 -1.39 3.93
C LEU A 27 -1.81 -0.60 5.19
N ASP A 28 -2.71 -1.10 6.02
CA ASP A 28 -3.09 -0.49 7.30
C ASP A 28 -1.90 -0.46 8.26
N SER A 29 -1.22 -1.59 8.42
CA SER A 29 -0.04 -1.71 9.27
C SER A 29 1.12 -0.83 8.79
N TYR A 30 1.35 -0.79 7.47
CA TYR A 30 2.31 0.11 6.85
C TYR A 30 1.98 1.60 7.12
N ASN A 31 0.70 1.99 6.96
CA ASN A 31 0.26 3.36 7.18
C ASN A 31 0.38 3.78 8.65
N GLU A 32 0.08 2.88 9.57
CA GLU A 32 0.28 3.10 11.00
C GLU A 32 1.76 3.30 11.33
N ALA A 33 2.64 2.41 10.87
CA ALA A 33 4.09 2.52 11.05
C ALA A 33 4.64 3.83 10.45
N PHE A 34 4.11 4.28 9.31
CA PHE A 34 4.45 5.56 8.71
C PHE A 34 4.04 6.74 9.59
N GLY A 35 2.81 6.75 10.11
CA GLY A 35 2.31 7.77 11.04
C GLY A 35 3.18 7.89 12.29
N GLN A 36 3.58 6.76 12.86
CA GLN A 36 4.43 6.67 14.05
C GLN A 36 5.91 6.94 13.79
N ALA A 37 6.32 7.18 12.54
CA ALA A 37 7.72 7.27 12.11
C ALA A 37 8.54 6.03 12.51
N ASN A 38 7.88 4.86 12.56
CA ASN A 38 8.52 3.59 12.90
C ASN A 38 9.16 2.96 11.66
N TYR A 39 10.33 3.49 11.28
CA TYR A 39 11.05 3.04 10.07
C TYR A 39 11.52 1.58 10.15
N SER A 40 11.62 1.03 11.35
CA SER A 40 12.01 -0.37 11.54
C SER A 40 10.87 -1.33 11.21
N ASP A 41 9.63 -0.91 11.38
CA ASP A 41 8.47 -1.69 10.98
C ASP A 41 8.15 -1.49 9.49
N ILE A 42 8.26 -0.26 8.97
CA ILE A 42 8.00 0.03 7.56
C ILE A 42 8.74 -0.94 6.63
N ILE A 43 10.00 -1.25 6.90
CA ILE A 43 10.82 -2.13 6.05
C ILE A 43 10.27 -3.56 5.95
N ASN A 44 9.48 -4.00 6.93
CA ASN A 44 8.91 -5.35 6.94
C ASN A 44 7.78 -5.51 5.92
N TYR A 45 7.19 -4.42 5.44
CA TYR A 45 6.13 -4.43 4.44
C TYR A 45 6.63 -4.37 3.00
N PHE A 46 7.95 -4.32 2.79
CA PHE A 46 8.56 -4.19 1.47
C PHE A 46 9.34 -5.43 1.02
N ASP A 47 9.30 -5.65 -0.29
CA ASP A 47 10.21 -6.55 -1.00
C ASP A 47 11.23 -5.74 -1.81
N TYR A 48 12.40 -6.31 -2.05
CA TYR A 48 13.51 -5.62 -2.70
C TYR A 48 13.89 -6.24 -4.05
N PRO A 49 14.33 -5.43 -5.02
CA PRO A 49 14.44 -3.99 -4.96
C PRO A 49 13.06 -3.30 -4.98
N ALA A 50 12.87 -2.28 -4.13
CA ALA A 50 11.66 -1.46 -4.14
C ALA A 50 11.89 -0.17 -4.95
N SER A 51 10.84 0.34 -5.61
CA SER A 51 10.89 1.57 -6.40
C SER A 51 9.84 2.58 -5.99
N PHE A 52 10.23 3.85 -5.98
CA PHE A 52 9.36 5.01 -5.80
C PHE A 52 9.35 5.80 -7.10
N ASN A 53 8.24 5.72 -7.83
CA ASN A 53 8.13 6.30 -9.17
C ASN A 53 7.52 7.70 -9.07
N LEU A 54 8.36 8.70 -8.95
CA LEU A 54 7.95 10.11 -8.91
C LEU A 54 7.76 10.64 -10.33
N GLN A 55 7.18 11.82 -10.48
CA GLN A 55 6.91 12.42 -11.80
C GLN A 55 8.16 12.67 -12.63
N ASP A 56 9.27 12.99 -11.98
CA ASP A 56 10.53 13.40 -12.60
C ASP A 56 11.64 12.33 -12.53
N LYS A 57 11.49 11.35 -11.67
CA LYS A 57 12.52 10.31 -11.43
C LYS A 57 11.98 9.09 -10.72
N THR A 58 12.76 8.01 -10.77
CA THR A 58 12.56 6.84 -9.92
C THR A 58 13.67 6.77 -8.86
N VAL A 59 13.26 6.57 -7.60
CA VAL A 59 14.18 6.36 -6.48
C VAL A 59 14.09 4.89 -6.09
N GLY A 60 15.22 4.19 -6.13
CA GLY A 60 15.29 2.76 -5.79
C GLY A 60 15.82 2.49 -4.40
N ALA A 61 15.23 1.52 -3.71
CA ALA A 61 15.75 0.94 -2.47
C ALA A 61 16.16 -0.52 -2.72
N SER A 62 17.45 -0.81 -2.65
CA SER A 62 17.96 -2.18 -2.83
C SER A 62 18.07 -2.97 -1.52
N CYS A 63 17.84 -2.32 -0.38
CA CYS A 63 17.94 -2.93 0.94
C CYS A 63 17.24 -2.09 2.02
N ASN A 64 17.07 -2.68 3.20
CA ASN A 64 16.44 -2.06 4.37
C ASN A 64 17.03 -0.69 4.72
N PHE A 65 18.36 -0.55 4.67
CA PHE A 65 19.01 0.71 5.03
C PHE A 65 18.61 1.85 4.08
N LYS A 66 18.64 1.62 2.77
CA LYS A 66 18.21 2.61 1.78
C LYS A 66 16.74 2.97 1.92
N LEU A 67 15.89 1.98 2.18
CA LEU A 67 14.47 2.22 2.39
C LEU A 67 14.21 3.10 3.62
N LYS A 68 14.89 2.83 4.73
CA LYS A 68 14.80 3.69 5.93
C LYS A 68 15.18 5.14 5.65
N LEU A 69 16.23 5.37 4.86
CA LEU A 69 16.66 6.74 4.49
C LEU A 69 15.59 7.45 3.64
N ILE A 70 14.98 6.72 2.69
CA ILE A 70 13.89 7.25 1.86
C ILE A 70 12.71 7.68 2.75
N TYR A 71 12.28 6.80 3.66
CA TYR A 71 11.14 7.11 4.54
C TYR A 71 11.44 8.22 5.55
N LYS A 72 12.66 8.27 6.08
CA LYS A 72 13.08 9.42 6.90
C LYS A 72 12.97 10.74 6.15
N LYS A 73 13.35 10.75 4.88
CA LYS A 73 13.19 11.95 4.05
C LYS A 73 11.71 12.26 3.80
N ILE A 74 10.92 11.30 3.32
CA ILE A 74 9.49 11.48 3.04
C ILE A 74 8.75 12.00 4.28
N ARG A 75 9.02 11.41 5.45
CA ARG A 75 8.39 11.81 6.72
C ARG A 75 8.88 13.18 7.19
N GLY A 76 10.16 13.49 6.97
CA GLY A 76 10.75 14.79 7.30
C GLY A 76 10.30 15.93 6.40
N ASP A 77 9.84 15.65 5.20
CA ASP A 77 9.28 16.63 4.26
C ASP A 77 7.79 16.98 4.60
N LEU A 78 7.15 16.23 5.52
CA LEU A 78 5.79 16.56 5.99
C LEU A 78 5.82 17.70 7.01
N PRO A 79 4.72 18.50 7.09
CA PRO A 79 4.61 19.55 8.10
C PRO A 79 4.74 18.99 9.53
N GLU A 80 5.26 19.79 10.44
CA GLU A 80 5.40 19.41 11.87
C GLU A 80 4.08 19.02 12.53
N TYR A 81 2.97 19.62 12.09
CA TYR A 81 1.63 19.31 12.58
C TYR A 81 1.00 18.02 12.01
N TYR A 82 1.72 17.29 11.14
CA TYR A 82 1.25 15.98 10.67
C TYR A 82 1.23 14.99 11.83
N SER A 83 0.10 14.34 12.04
CA SER A 83 -0.07 13.32 13.07
C SER A 83 -0.22 11.92 12.47
N TYR A 84 -1.20 11.73 11.61
CA TYR A 84 -1.50 10.43 11.00
C TYR A 84 -2.19 10.57 9.63
N SER A 85 -2.32 9.43 8.94
CA SER A 85 -3.10 9.31 7.71
C SER A 85 -4.17 8.23 7.86
N LYS A 86 -5.27 8.39 7.14
CA LYS A 86 -6.31 7.36 6.98
C LYS A 86 -6.55 7.10 5.51
N TRP A 87 -6.79 5.86 5.15
CA TRP A 87 -7.29 5.52 3.83
C TRP A 87 -8.72 6.02 3.68
N SER A 88 -8.99 6.74 2.62
CA SER A 88 -10.35 7.15 2.24
C SER A 88 -10.95 6.21 1.19
N LYS A 89 -10.10 5.54 0.41
CA LYS A 89 -10.51 4.54 -0.57
C LYS A 89 -9.34 3.59 -0.88
N ILE A 90 -9.64 2.30 -1.00
CA ILE A 90 -8.69 1.28 -1.47
C ILE A 90 -9.38 0.46 -2.56
N GLU A 91 -8.77 0.39 -3.74
CA GLU A 91 -9.20 -0.41 -4.88
C GLU A 91 -8.08 -1.39 -5.23
N ILE A 92 -8.39 -2.68 -5.17
CA ILE A 92 -7.43 -3.76 -5.38
C ILE A 92 -7.76 -4.48 -6.68
N GLN A 93 -6.75 -4.70 -7.52
CA GLN A 93 -6.79 -5.53 -8.70
C GLN A 93 -5.72 -6.61 -8.59
N LEU A 94 -6.13 -7.87 -8.57
CA LEU A 94 -5.21 -9.00 -8.75
C LEU A 94 -4.91 -9.12 -10.24
N ILE A 95 -3.62 -9.07 -10.59
CA ILE A 95 -3.18 -9.25 -11.99
C ILE A 95 -2.87 -10.72 -12.23
N ASP A 96 -2.35 -11.38 -11.22
CA ASP A 96 -1.99 -12.78 -11.16
C ASP A 96 -2.14 -13.27 -9.72
N ASP A 97 -2.07 -14.57 -9.48
CA ASP A 97 -2.22 -15.16 -8.14
C ASP A 97 -1.26 -14.57 -7.10
N ASN A 98 -0.13 -14.01 -7.55
CA ASN A 98 0.92 -13.48 -6.68
C ASN A 98 1.21 -11.99 -6.88
N ILE A 99 0.45 -11.28 -7.72
CA ILE A 99 0.68 -9.86 -8.01
C ILE A 99 -0.62 -9.08 -7.86
N ALA A 100 -0.57 -7.99 -7.10
CA ALA A 100 -1.66 -7.05 -6.95
C ALA A 100 -1.24 -5.62 -7.29
N ILE A 101 -2.16 -4.86 -7.90
CA ILE A 101 -2.09 -3.40 -7.99
C ILE A 101 -3.17 -2.82 -7.09
N VAL A 102 -2.78 -1.88 -6.24
CA VAL A 102 -3.67 -1.21 -5.31
C VAL A 102 -3.65 0.29 -5.57
N ASN A 103 -4.81 0.85 -5.89
CA ASN A 103 -5.00 2.30 -5.91
C ASN A 103 -5.58 2.73 -4.56
N ALA A 104 -4.85 3.53 -3.81
CA ALA A 104 -5.24 3.98 -2.50
C ALA A 104 -5.27 5.51 -2.41
N ASN A 105 -6.38 6.04 -1.91
CA ASN A 105 -6.51 7.45 -1.56
C ASN A 105 -6.39 7.58 -0.05
N PHE A 106 -5.72 8.62 0.39
CA PHE A 106 -5.53 8.89 1.81
C PHE A 106 -5.83 10.35 2.16
N SER A 107 -6.18 10.56 3.41
CA SER A 107 -6.30 11.89 4.02
C SER A 107 -5.31 12.01 5.16
N ARG A 108 -4.73 13.21 5.34
CA ARG A 108 -3.76 13.51 6.39
C ARG A 108 -4.37 14.41 7.45
N TYR A 109 -4.06 14.11 8.69
CA TYR A 109 -4.67 14.74 9.85
C TYR A 109 -3.63 15.31 10.80
N LYS A 110 -4.04 16.37 11.50
CA LYS A 110 -3.36 16.91 12.66
C LYS A 110 -3.74 16.11 13.91
N GLU A 111 -3.10 16.42 15.03
CA GLU A 111 -3.40 15.78 16.33
C GLU A 111 -4.84 16.04 16.82
N ASP A 112 -5.42 17.18 16.45
CA ASP A 112 -6.81 17.55 16.76
C ASP A 112 -7.86 16.97 15.80
N ASP A 113 -7.49 15.94 15.01
CA ASP A 113 -8.31 15.31 13.98
C ASP A 113 -8.73 16.23 12.81
N THR A 114 -8.11 17.42 12.68
CA THR A 114 -8.35 18.28 11.52
C THR A 114 -7.65 17.73 10.28
N MET A 115 -8.42 17.39 9.24
CA MET A 115 -7.87 17.05 7.93
C MET A 115 -7.27 18.30 7.27
N TYR A 116 -6.03 18.20 6.79
CA TYR A 116 -5.34 19.32 6.15
C TYR A 116 -4.85 19.03 4.73
N ASP A 117 -4.75 17.75 4.36
CA ASP A 117 -4.22 17.34 3.07
C ASP A 117 -4.80 15.99 2.65
N SER A 118 -4.74 15.68 1.37
CA SER A 118 -5.11 14.38 0.82
C SER A 118 -4.21 14.03 -0.37
N GLY A 119 -4.08 12.77 -0.66
CA GLY A 119 -3.28 12.29 -1.76
C GLY A 119 -3.72 10.91 -2.24
N SER A 120 -3.03 10.46 -3.26
CA SER A 120 -3.27 9.14 -3.85
C SER A 120 -1.94 8.48 -4.20
N ALA A 121 -1.91 7.17 -4.11
CA ALA A 121 -0.76 6.39 -4.55
C ALA A 121 -1.21 5.03 -5.11
N GLN A 122 -0.48 4.56 -6.10
CA GLN A 122 -0.59 3.20 -6.60
C GLN A 122 0.54 2.37 -5.98
N TYR A 123 0.17 1.27 -5.35
CA TYR A 123 1.07 0.28 -4.78
C TYR A 123 1.08 -0.95 -5.67
N HIS A 124 2.27 -1.46 -5.98
CA HIS A 124 2.45 -2.76 -6.58
C HIS A 124 2.92 -3.71 -5.51
N MET A 125 2.19 -4.79 -5.33
CA MET A 125 2.45 -5.77 -4.27
C MET A 125 2.63 -7.16 -4.84
N ARG A 126 3.42 -7.99 -4.18
CA ARG A 126 3.59 -9.40 -4.51
C ARG A 126 3.49 -10.28 -3.28
N LEU A 127 3.00 -11.49 -3.47
CA LEU A 127 2.91 -12.51 -2.45
C LEU A 127 4.22 -13.29 -2.40
N ILE A 128 4.91 -13.26 -1.24
CA ILE A 128 6.19 -13.95 -1.01
C ILE A 128 6.07 -14.68 0.33
N ASN A 129 6.26 -16.01 0.31
CA ASN A 129 6.16 -16.84 1.51
C ASN A 129 4.87 -16.58 2.30
N ASP A 130 3.74 -16.53 1.59
CA ASP A 130 2.41 -16.25 2.13
C ASP A 130 2.22 -14.84 2.76
N GLU A 131 3.13 -13.90 2.46
CA GLU A 131 3.03 -12.50 2.89
C GLU A 131 3.01 -11.53 1.71
N TRP A 132 2.04 -10.62 1.69
CA TRP A 132 2.02 -9.55 0.71
C TRP A 132 3.06 -8.48 1.04
N LYS A 133 3.89 -8.12 0.05
CA LYS A 133 4.95 -7.11 0.17
C LYS A 133 4.83 -6.06 -0.92
N ILE A 134 5.08 -4.80 -0.58
CA ILE A 134 5.14 -3.69 -1.52
C ILE A 134 6.49 -3.71 -2.23
N PHE A 135 6.52 -3.64 -3.57
CA PHE A 135 7.76 -3.51 -4.33
C PHE A 135 7.82 -2.27 -5.21
N ALA A 136 6.68 -1.58 -5.41
CA ALA A 136 6.68 -0.29 -6.10
C ALA A 136 5.57 0.62 -5.56
N LEU A 137 5.84 1.92 -5.52
CA LEU A 137 4.90 2.96 -5.11
C LEU A 137 4.99 4.14 -6.09
N THR A 138 3.83 4.55 -6.62
CA THR A 138 3.70 5.66 -7.55
C THR A 138 2.68 6.65 -7.00
N PRO A 139 3.09 7.79 -6.42
CA PRO A 139 2.16 8.86 -6.06
C PRO A 139 1.52 9.47 -7.31
N TYR A 140 0.23 9.79 -7.21
CA TYR A 140 -0.48 10.48 -8.30
C TYR A 140 -1.56 11.42 -7.75
N THR A 141 -2.00 12.37 -8.59
CA THR A 141 -3.12 13.26 -8.25
C THR A 141 -4.42 12.83 -8.90
N LYS A 142 -4.34 12.26 -10.12
CA LYS A 142 -5.51 11.83 -10.89
C LYS A 142 -5.11 10.78 -11.92
N ILE A 143 -5.88 9.70 -12.00
CA ILE A 143 -5.81 8.73 -13.10
C ILE A 143 -6.58 9.30 -14.30
N LYS A 144 -5.94 9.32 -15.46
CA LYS A 144 -6.55 9.67 -16.74
C LYS A 144 -6.61 8.44 -17.62
N ASN A 145 -7.79 8.05 -18.04
CA ASN A 145 -7.97 7.01 -19.06
C ASN A 145 -7.93 7.68 -20.45
N LEU A 146 -6.99 7.25 -21.27
CA LEU A 146 -6.86 7.71 -22.66
C LEU A 146 -7.41 6.60 -23.55
N TYR A 147 -8.58 6.82 -24.14
CA TYR A 147 -9.23 5.90 -25.09
C TYR A 147 -9.05 6.43 -26.50
#